data_888be25d856e97838fdf607918ba62aa
#
_entry.id   888be25d856e97838fdf607918ba62aa
#
_cell.length_a   1.000
_cell.length_b   1.000
_cell.length_c   1.000
_cell.angle_alpha   90.00
_cell.angle_beta   90.00
_cell.angle_gamma   90.00
#
_symmetry.space_group_name_H-M   'P 1'
#
loop_
_entity.id
_entity.type
_entity.pdbx_description
1 polymer ?
#
loop_
_entity_poly.entity_id
_entity_poly.type
_entity_poly.pdbx_seq_one_letter_code
_entity_poly.pdbx_strand_id
1 'polypeptide(L)'
;FDMGGTCLPRGLCVKNGTLLTPAASRPWFAVRADGSYVLGNGVSDYNKLNADGSILNAVGGSDILIMNGKVQSISTNDFSTIRHPRTAVGYDDSGKVYLLVVDGRQPSISNGASLADLAEIFISLGCTNAINLDGGGSTTMILKDEAGKYVTKNSPSDGSLRSVASTLLVCLPQ
;
A
#
# COMPACT_ATOMS: atom_id res chain seq x y z
N PHE A 1 2.19 -8.99 0.93
CA PHE A 1 1.71 -10.37 0.78
C PHE A 1 2.70 -11.16 -0.09
N ASP A 2 3.13 -12.34 0.35
CA ASP A 2 3.89 -13.25 -0.47
C ASP A 2 3.04 -14.48 -0.86
N MET A 3 3.54 -15.29 -1.78
CA MET A 3 2.90 -16.53 -2.20
C MET A 3 3.47 -17.74 -1.45
N GLY A 4 3.38 -17.71 -0.11
CA GLY A 4 3.68 -18.89 0.69
C GLY A 4 5.14 -19.37 0.62
N GLY A 5 6.09 -18.53 1.04
CA GLY A 5 7.51 -18.89 1.12
C GLY A 5 8.29 -18.84 -0.19
N THR A 6 7.66 -18.36 -1.28
CA THR A 6 8.33 -18.21 -2.58
C THR A 6 9.06 -16.88 -2.74
N CYS A 7 8.92 -15.95 -1.79
CA CYS A 7 9.39 -14.57 -1.87
C CYS A 7 8.85 -13.79 -3.10
N LEU A 8 7.75 -14.27 -3.70
CA LEU A 8 7.07 -13.57 -4.80
C LEU A 8 5.92 -12.72 -4.25
N PRO A 9 5.76 -11.47 -4.71
CA PRO A 9 4.64 -10.64 -4.33
C PRO A 9 3.30 -11.27 -4.74
N ARG A 10 2.29 -11.16 -3.87
CA ARG A 10 0.92 -11.58 -4.20
C ARG A 10 0.16 -10.44 -4.85
N GLY A 11 -0.28 -10.61 -6.10
CA GLY A 11 -0.91 -9.59 -6.92
C GLY A 11 0.08 -8.84 -7.79
N LEU A 12 -0.35 -7.74 -8.39
CA LEU A 12 0.46 -6.99 -9.36
C LEU A 12 1.78 -6.53 -8.76
N CYS A 13 2.86 -6.84 -9.44
CA CYS A 13 4.16 -6.24 -9.19
C CYS A 13 4.80 -5.86 -10.52
N VAL A 14 5.03 -4.56 -10.70
CA VAL A 14 5.77 -4.01 -11.85
C VAL A 14 6.94 -3.21 -11.30
N LYS A 15 8.12 -3.38 -11.88
CA LYS A 15 9.32 -2.63 -11.53
C LYS A 15 9.99 -2.11 -12.79
N ASN A 16 10.12 -0.80 -12.88
CA ASN A 16 10.73 -0.12 -14.05
C ASN A 16 10.14 -0.60 -15.38
N GLY A 17 8.81 -0.68 -15.48
CA GLY A 17 8.08 -1.15 -16.64
C GLY A 17 8.08 -2.67 -16.83
N THR A 18 8.83 -3.43 -16.04
CA THR A 18 8.88 -4.90 -16.14
C THR A 18 7.84 -5.53 -15.23
N LEU A 19 6.94 -6.33 -15.79
CA LEU A 19 5.96 -7.12 -15.05
C LEU A 19 6.66 -8.29 -14.36
N LEU A 20 6.66 -8.30 -13.03
CA LEU A 20 7.24 -9.38 -12.22
C LEU A 20 6.18 -10.41 -11.79
N THR A 21 5.01 -9.93 -11.37
CA THR A 21 3.86 -10.79 -11.05
C THR A 21 2.56 -10.16 -11.56
N PRO A 22 1.61 -10.97 -12.07
CA PRO A 22 0.35 -10.46 -12.61
C PRO A 22 -0.60 -9.95 -11.52
N ALA A 23 -1.56 -9.11 -11.91
CA ALA A 23 -2.54 -8.52 -10.99
C ALA A 23 -3.42 -9.55 -10.28
N ALA A 24 -3.63 -10.73 -10.86
CA ALA A 24 -4.62 -11.70 -10.40
C ALA A 24 -5.99 -11.01 -10.21
N SER A 25 -6.76 -11.40 -9.18
CA SER A 25 -8.06 -10.78 -8.84
C SER A 25 -7.94 -9.83 -7.65
N ARG A 26 -6.88 -9.00 -7.62
CA ARG A 26 -6.57 -8.13 -6.48
C ARG A 26 -6.43 -6.67 -6.91
N PRO A 27 -6.78 -5.73 -6.02
CA PRO A 27 -6.48 -4.33 -6.23
C PRO A 27 -4.97 -4.07 -6.26
N TRP A 28 -4.59 -2.97 -6.88
CA TRP A 28 -3.20 -2.55 -7.00
C TRP A 28 -3.10 -1.02 -7.10
N PHE A 29 -1.96 -0.51 -6.68
CA PHE A 29 -1.53 0.88 -6.84
C PHE A 29 -0.37 0.93 -7.81
N ALA A 30 -0.35 1.92 -8.70
CA ALA A 30 0.73 2.10 -9.66
C ALA A 30 1.13 3.56 -9.83
N VAL A 31 2.39 3.74 -10.23
CA VAL A 31 3.00 4.99 -10.67
C VAL A 31 3.29 4.88 -12.15
N ARG A 32 2.87 5.86 -12.93
CA ARG A 32 3.13 5.96 -14.37
C ARG A 32 4.47 6.66 -14.64
N ALA A 33 4.94 6.55 -15.88
CA ALA A 33 6.16 7.20 -16.34
C ALA A 33 6.10 8.74 -16.29
N ASP A 34 4.91 9.33 -16.38
CA ASP A 34 4.66 10.77 -16.25
C ASP A 34 4.58 11.24 -14.78
N GLY A 35 4.75 10.32 -13.82
CA GLY A 35 4.64 10.60 -12.40
C GLY A 35 3.22 10.57 -11.84
N SER A 36 2.21 10.36 -12.67
CA SER A 36 0.82 10.22 -12.20
C SER A 36 0.57 8.89 -11.51
N TYR A 37 -0.50 8.83 -10.71
CA TYR A 37 -0.86 7.65 -9.93
C TYR A 37 -2.18 7.06 -10.42
N VAL A 38 -2.32 5.75 -10.26
CA VAL A 38 -3.55 5.06 -10.62
C VAL A 38 -3.82 3.88 -9.68
N LEU A 39 -5.08 3.68 -9.35
CA LEU A 39 -5.59 2.46 -8.72
C LEU A 39 -6.34 1.63 -9.77
N GLY A 40 -6.23 0.33 -9.64
CA GLY A 40 -7.00 -0.62 -10.44
C GLY A 40 -7.29 -1.90 -9.66
N ASN A 41 -8.14 -2.73 -10.23
CA ASN A 41 -8.51 -4.02 -9.66
C ASN A 41 -8.45 -5.11 -10.71
N GLY A 42 -7.67 -6.15 -10.42
CA GLY A 42 -7.54 -7.31 -11.29
C GLY A 42 -6.81 -7.04 -12.60
N VAL A 43 -6.79 -8.07 -13.44
CA VAL A 43 -6.06 -8.09 -14.72
C VAL A 43 -6.72 -7.20 -15.78
N SER A 44 -8.05 -7.13 -15.79
CA SER A 44 -8.79 -6.31 -16.75
C SER A 44 -8.42 -4.83 -16.66
N ASP A 45 -8.40 -4.29 -15.43
CA ASP A 45 -8.00 -2.90 -15.22
C ASP A 45 -6.52 -2.69 -15.56
N TYR A 46 -5.65 -3.65 -15.22
CA TYR A 46 -4.25 -3.56 -15.60
C TYR A 46 -4.07 -3.48 -17.12
N ASN A 47 -4.69 -4.36 -17.86
CA ASN A 47 -4.58 -4.37 -19.32
C ASN A 47 -5.12 -3.07 -19.96
N LYS A 48 -6.24 -2.55 -19.44
CA LYS A 48 -6.83 -1.29 -19.90
C LYS A 48 -5.97 -0.07 -19.55
N LEU A 49 -5.53 0.02 -18.28
CA LEU A 49 -4.81 1.19 -17.77
C LEU A 49 -3.33 1.21 -18.14
N ASN A 50 -2.78 0.10 -18.61
CA ASN A 50 -1.41 -0.04 -19.11
C ASN A 50 -1.36 -0.34 -20.60
N ALA A 51 -2.44 -0.04 -21.37
CA ALA A 51 -2.48 -0.32 -22.81
C ALA A 51 -1.39 0.43 -23.60
N ASP A 52 -0.93 1.55 -23.08
CA ASP A 52 0.16 2.38 -23.61
C ASP A 52 1.56 2.04 -23.02
N GLY A 53 1.65 1.05 -22.12
CA GLY A 53 2.89 0.69 -21.44
C GLY A 53 3.36 1.72 -20.42
N SER A 54 2.51 2.64 -19.99
CA SER A 54 2.91 3.77 -19.12
C SER A 54 3.11 3.42 -17.65
N ILE A 55 2.65 2.26 -17.16
CA ILE A 55 2.87 1.85 -15.77
C ILE A 55 4.34 1.51 -15.55
N LEU A 56 5.01 2.35 -14.78
CA LEU A 56 6.42 2.20 -14.45
C LEU A 56 6.64 1.29 -13.24
N ASN A 57 5.90 1.53 -12.16
CA ASN A 57 5.98 0.72 -10.94
C ASN A 57 4.58 0.44 -10.40
N ALA A 58 4.36 -0.78 -9.88
CA ALA A 58 3.09 -1.16 -9.27
C ALA A 58 3.27 -2.14 -8.13
N VAL A 59 2.35 -2.10 -7.17
CA VAL A 59 2.26 -3.01 -6.04
C VAL A 59 0.82 -3.47 -5.82
N GLY A 60 0.64 -4.77 -5.55
CA GLY A 60 -0.64 -5.36 -5.18
C GLY A 60 -1.07 -4.98 -3.76
N GLY A 61 -2.37 -4.77 -3.59
CA GLY A 61 -3.01 -4.52 -2.30
C GLY A 61 -4.07 -5.57 -1.96
N SER A 62 -4.87 -5.28 -0.92
CA SER A 62 -6.00 -6.13 -0.53
C SER A 62 -7.36 -5.49 -0.84
N ASP A 63 -7.54 -4.23 -0.50
CA ASP A 63 -8.82 -3.53 -0.57
C ASP A 63 -8.61 -2.08 -1.01
N ILE A 64 -9.44 -1.62 -1.95
CA ILE A 64 -9.55 -0.21 -2.27
C ILE A 64 -10.40 0.42 -1.17
N LEU A 65 -9.87 1.44 -0.50
CA LEU A 65 -10.53 2.16 0.59
C LEU A 65 -11.36 3.32 0.04
N ILE A 66 -10.76 4.08 -0.88
CA ILE A 66 -11.37 5.25 -1.54
C ILE A 66 -11.05 5.16 -3.02
N MET A 67 -12.03 5.46 -3.86
CA MET A 67 -11.86 5.60 -5.31
C MET A 67 -12.67 6.78 -5.82
N ASN A 68 -12.02 7.71 -6.50
CA ASN A 68 -12.63 8.92 -7.06
C ASN A 68 -13.46 9.70 -6.00
N GLY A 69 -12.87 9.89 -4.82
CA GLY A 69 -13.48 10.60 -3.68
C GLY A 69 -14.60 9.85 -2.96
N LYS A 70 -14.87 8.59 -3.30
CA LYS A 70 -15.93 7.79 -2.68
C LYS A 70 -15.32 6.63 -1.88
N VAL A 71 -15.72 6.52 -0.61
CA VAL A 71 -15.42 5.34 0.20
C VAL A 71 -16.03 4.11 -0.45
N GLN A 72 -15.22 3.07 -0.57
CA GLN A 72 -15.66 1.81 -1.16
C GLN A 72 -16.34 0.92 -0.13
N SER A 73 -17.15 -0.03 -0.61
CA SER A 73 -17.74 -1.04 0.26
C SER A 73 -16.63 -1.92 0.85
N ILE A 74 -16.45 -1.82 2.16
CA ILE A 74 -15.47 -2.60 2.91
C ILE A 74 -16.14 -3.90 3.35
N SER A 75 -15.46 -5.02 3.15
CA SER A 75 -15.92 -6.34 3.61
C SER A 75 -16.14 -6.35 5.13
N THR A 76 -17.09 -7.16 5.59
CA THR A 76 -17.40 -7.33 7.02
C THR A 76 -16.66 -8.52 7.65
N ASN A 77 -15.67 -9.09 6.99
CA ASN A 77 -14.83 -10.14 7.54
C ASN A 77 -13.86 -9.61 8.61
N ASP A 78 -13.30 -10.51 9.40
CA ASP A 78 -12.37 -10.19 10.50
C ASP A 78 -11.14 -9.40 10.03
N PHE A 79 -10.62 -9.71 8.85
CA PHE A 79 -9.49 -8.96 8.30
C PHE A 79 -9.80 -7.46 8.14
N SER A 80 -11.03 -7.13 7.74
CA SER A 80 -11.44 -5.76 7.44
C SER A 80 -11.91 -5.00 8.68
N THR A 81 -12.58 -5.68 9.61
CA THR A 81 -13.25 -5.06 10.77
C THR A 81 -12.40 -5.03 12.03
N ILE A 82 -11.56 -6.06 12.24
CA ILE A 82 -10.67 -6.11 13.40
C ILE A 82 -9.49 -5.17 13.21
N ARG A 83 -9.09 -4.53 14.30
CA ARG A 83 -7.93 -3.63 14.33
C ARG A 83 -6.63 -4.41 14.23
N HIS A 84 -5.80 -4.06 13.26
CA HIS A 84 -4.49 -4.64 13.00
C HIS A 84 -3.45 -3.57 12.70
N PRO A 85 -2.13 -3.87 12.81
CA PRO A 85 -1.12 -3.04 12.15
C PRO A 85 -1.44 -2.96 10.66
N ARG A 86 -1.36 -1.76 10.08
CA ARG A 86 -1.74 -1.50 8.68
C ARG A 86 -0.66 -0.73 7.95
N THR A 87 -0.57 -0.99 6.66
CA THR A 87 0.19 -0.20 5.69
C THR A 87 -0.76 0.17 4.56
N ALA A 88 -0.78 1.42 4.18
CA ALA A 88 -1.67 1.90 3.13
C ALA A 88 -1.04 3.05 2.35
N VAL A 89 -1.53 3.28 1.15
CA VAL A 89 -1.15 4.40 0.29
C VAL A 89 -2.41 5.09 -0.22
N GLY A 90 -2.38 6.43 -0.22
CA GLY A 90 -3.42 7.26 -0.81
C GLY A 90 -2.82 8.44 -1.55
N TYR A 91 -3.61 9.05 -2.43
CA TYR A 91 -3.22 10.27 -3.14
C TYR A 91 -4.44 11.16 -3.39
N ASP A 92 -4.18 12.45 -3.54
CA ASP A 92 -5.19 13.46 -3.85
C ASP A 92 -5.10 13.91 -5.33
N ASP A 93 -6.04 14.74 -5.75
CA ASP A 93 -6.11 15.24 -7.13
C ASP A 93 -4.98 16.23 -7.49
N SER A 94 -4.23 16.73 -6.49
CA SER A 94 -3.04 17.54 -6.71
C SER A 94 -1.79 16.71 -7.01
N GLY A 95 -1.89 15.38 -6.91
CA GLY A 95 -0.76 14.46 -7.07
C GLY A 95 0.08 14.27 -5.80
N LYS A 96 -0.40 14.72 -4.64
CA LYS A 96 0.27 14.48 -3.36
C LYS A 96 -0.02 13.05 -2.90
N VAL A 97 1.03 12.29 -2.58
CA VAL A 97 0.94 10.91 -2.08
C VAL A 97 1.15 10.86 -0.58
N TYR A 98 0.38 10.03 0.08
CA TYR A 98 0.47 9.75 1.50
C TYR A 98 0.79 8.27 1.69
N LEU A 99 1.92 7.98 2.31
CA LEU A 99 2.30 6.65 2.77
C LEU A 99 1.95 6.56 4.25
N LEU A 100 1.07 5.64 4.62
CA LEU A 100 0.56 5.50 5.98
C LEU A 100 0.93 4.14 6.55
N VAL A 101 1.46 4.14 7.77
CA VAL A 101 1.53 2.96 8.63
C VAL A 101 0.79 3.22 9.93
N VAL A 102 0.13 2.20 10.46
CA VAL A 102 -0.52 2.22 11.77
C VAL A 102 0.04 1.05 12.57
N ASP A 103 0.66 1.34 13.71
CA ASP A 103 1.06 0.29 14.66
C ASP A 103 -0.15 -0.42 15.25
N GLY A 104 0.01 -1.65 15.70
CA GLY A 104 -1.07 -2.40 16.30
C GLY A 104 -0.62 -3.68 16.97
N ARG A 105 -1.56 -4.42 17.57
CA ARG A 105 -1.28 -5.64 18.36
C ARG A 105 -0.34 -5.39 19.56
N GLN A 106 -0.22 -4.16 19.99
CA GLN A 106 0.62 -3.72 21.10
C GLN A 106 -0.20 -2.75 21.97
N PRO A 107 -1.05 -3.25 22.91
CA PRO A 107 -2.03 -2.42 23.62
C PRO A 107 -1.45 -1.21 24.33
N SER A 108 -0.18 -1.26 24.74
CA SER A 108 0.53 -0.12 25.37
C SER A 108 0.94 0.97 24.36
N ILE A 109 0.91 0.69 23.05
CA ILE A 109 1.29 1.61 21.97
C ILE A 109 0.07 1.87 21.09
N SER A 110 -0.48 0.83 20.48
CA SER A 110 -1.61 0.89 19.57
C SER A 110 -2.31 -0.46 19.42
N ASN A 111 -3.63 -0.45 19.37
CA ASN A 111 -4.42 -1.64 18.99
C ASN A 111 -4.47 -1.86 17.48
N GLY A 112 -4.12 -0.85 16.69
CA GLY A 112 -4.21 -0.88 15.23
C GLY A 112 -5.43 -0.14 14.68
N ALA A 113 -5.69 -0.37 13.40
CA ALA A 113 -6.82 0.20 12.67
C ALA A 113 -7.61 -0.86 11.90
N SER A 114 -8.92 -0.69 11.78
CA SER A 114 -9.76 -1.37 10.78
C SER A 114 -9.56 -0.73 9.41
N LEU A 115 -10.12 -1.34 8.36
CA LEU A 115 -10.09 -0.70 7.03
C LEU A 115 -10.98 0.54 6.96
N ALA A 116 -12.05 0.60 7.75
CA ALA A 116 -12.90 1.79 7.87
C ALA A 116 -12.12 2.95 8.52
N ASP A 117 -11.39 2.69 9.62
CA ASP A 117 -10.54 3.71 10.25
C ASP A 117 -9.50 4.27 9.24
N LEU A 118 -8.91 3.41 8.39
CA LEU A 118 -7.97 3.88 7.35
C LEU A 118 -8.65 4.78 6.31
N ALA A 119 -9.86 4.43 5.87
CA ALA A 119 -10.62 5.25 4.92
C ALA A 119 -10.91 6.64 5.51
N GLU A 120 -11.31 6.72 6.79
CA GLU A 120 -11.55 7.98 7.49
C GLU A 120 -10.27 8.83 7.59
N ILE A 121 -9.12 8.20 7.91
CA ILE A 121 -7.83 8.90 7.95
C ILE A 121 -7.52 9.51 6.58
N PHE A 122 -7.62 8.74 5.48
CA PHE A 122 -7.32 9.25 4.15
C PHE A 122 -8.28 10.34 3.68
N ILE A 123 -9.57 10.26 4.04
CA ILE A 123 -10.53 11.34 3.80
C ILE A 123 -10.09 12.62 4.53
N SER A 124 -9.69 12.51 5.80
CA SER A 124 -9.25 13.66 6.59
C SER A 124 -7.97 14.30 6.04
N LEU A 125 -7.15 13.53 5.32
CA LEU A 125 -5.96 13.99 4.60
C LEU A 125 -6.27 14.59 3.21
N GLY A 126 -7.54 14.52 2.76
CA GLY A 126 -7.97 15.02 1.45
C GLY A 126 -7.71 14.06 0.30
N CYS A 127 -7.40 12.79 0.56
CA CYS A 127 -7.19 11.81 -0.48
C CYS A 127 -8.48 11.50 -1.23
N THR A 128 -8.38 11.46 -2.56
CA THR A 128 -9.47 11.02 -3.45
C THR A 128 -9.34 9.55 -3.83
N ASN A 129 -8.17 8.95 -3.60
CA ASN A 129 -7.90 7.54 -3.87
C ASN A 129 -7.01 6.95 -2.78
N ALA A 130 -7.33 5.74 -2.29
CA ALA A 130 -6.54 5.06 -1.27
C ALA A 130 -6.74 3.54 -1.33
N ILE A 131 -5.68 2.81 -0.99
CA ILE A 131 -5.64 1.35 -0.97
C ILE A 131 -4.91 0.83 0.26
N ASN A 132 -5.42 -0.27 0.84
CA ASN A 132 -4.72 -1.02 1.87
C ASN A 132 -3.71 -1.99 1.25
N LEU A 133 -2.50 -1.99 1.79
CA LEU A 133 -1.40 -2.88 1.39
C LEU A 133 -1.23 -4.04 2.39
N ASP A 134 -0.10 -4.76 2.30
CA ASP A 134 0.25 -5.76 3.31
C ASP A 134 0.49 -5.09 4.67
N GLY A 135 0.01 -5.73 5.72
CA GLY A 135 0.00 -5.19 7.07
C GLY A 135 0.47 -6.20 8.12
N GLY A 136 -0.03 -6.08 9.34
CA GLY A 136 0.37 -6.96 10.44
C GLY A 136 1.85 -6.83 10.75
N GLY A 137 2.55 -7.94 10.89
CA GLY A 137 4.00 -7.95 11.13
C GLY A 137 4.86 -7.39 9.99
N SER A 138 4.28 -7.23 8.78
CA SER A 138 4.96 -6.59 7.64
C SER A 138 4.91 -5.06 7.69
N THR A 139 4.10 -4.47 8.58
CA THR A 139 3.96 -3.02 8.71
C THR A 139 5.27 -2.40 9.18
N THR A 140 5.96 -1.71 8.28
CA THR A 140 7.25 -1.09 8.56
C THR A 140 7.41 0.20 7.78
N MET A 141 7.85 1.27 8.46
CA MET A 141 8.25 2.53 7.85
C MET A 141 9.69 2.84 8.22
N ILE A 142 10.53 3.03 7.22
CA ILE A 142 11.94 3.37 7.39
C ILE A 142 12.20 4.71 6.72
N LEU A 143 12.76 5.65 7.45
CA LEU A 143 13.15 6.96 6.94
C LEU A 143 14.63 7.21 7.22
N LYS A 144 15.25 8.09 6.44
CA LYS A 144 16.55 8.65 6.80
C LYS A 144 16.39 9.68 7.92
N ASP A 145 17.24 9.61 8.92
CA ASP A 145 17.39 10.65 9.92
C ASP A 145 18.26 11.81 9.39
N GLU A 146 18.48 12.83 10.22
CA GLU A 146 19.30 14.02 9.89
C GLU A 146 20.76 13.65 9.58
N ALA A 147 21.27 12.55 10.13
CA ALA A 147 22.60 12.03 9.86
C ALA A 147 22.67 11.15 8.59
N GLY A 148 21.54 10.98 7.87
CA GLY A 148 21.43 10.15 6.67
C GLY A 148 21.34 8.65 6.95
N LYS A 149 21.18 8.22 8.20
CA LYS A 149 21.03 6.84 8.60
C LYS A 149 19.57 6.40 8.47
N TYR A 150 19.34 5.21 7.97
CA TYR A 150 18.00 4.61 7.92
C TYR A 150 17.55 4.13 9.30
N VAL A 151 16.40 4.63 9.75
CA VAL A 151 15.81 4.29 11.05
C VAL A 151 14.34 3.89 10.88
N THR A 152 13.92 2.86 11.62
CA THR A 152 12.52 2.44 11.69
C THR A 152 11.73 3.47 12.49
N LYS A 153 10.60 3.96 11.95
CA LYS A 153 9.79 5.03 12.54
C LYS A 153 8.52 4.54 13.24
N ASN A 154 8.18 3.28 13.09
CA ASN A 154 7.06 2.64 13.75
C ASN A 154 7.54 1.50 14.67
N SER A 155 6.62 0.85 15.38
CA SER A 155 6.88 -0.30 16.25
C SER A 155 6.35 -1.59 15.59
N PRO A 156 7.21 -2.37 14.88
CA PRO A 156 6.77 -3.61 14.24
C PRO A 156 6.21 -4.61 15.26
N SER A 157 5.00 -5.12 15.00
CA SER A 157 4.27 -5.99 15.96
C SER A 157 4.93 -7.34 16.23
N ASP A 158 5.87 -7.76 15.39
CA ASP A 158 6.65 -9.00 15.59
C ASP A 158 7.89 -8.76 16.48
N GLY A 159 8.11 -7.53 16.98
CA GLY A 159 9.29 -7.17 17.75
C GLY A 159 10.59 -7.04 16.92
N SER A 160 10.54 -7.37 15.63
CA SER A 160 11.66 -7.28 14.69
C SER A 160 11.16 -7.01 13.28
N LEU A 161 12.05 -6.59 12.39
CA LEU A 161 11.72 -6.41 10.98
C LEU A 161 11.47 -7.76 10.30
N ARG A 162 10.33 -7.87 9.64
CA ARG A 162 9.98 -9.05 8.84
C ARG A 162 10.55 -8.92 7.43
N SER A 163 11.05 -10.02 6.87
CA SER A 163 11.31 -10.11 5.42
C SER A 163 10.00 -10.02 4.65
N VAL A 164 9.96 -9.14 3.65
CA VAL A 164 8.77 -8.89 2.82
C VAL A 164 9.11 -9.04 1.34
N ALA A 165 8.13 -9.46 0.55
CA ALA A 165 8.33 -9.73 -0.88
C ALA A 165 8.40 -8.45 -1.73
N SER A 166 7.86 -7.33 -1.24
CA SER A 166 7.87 -6.03 -1.95
C SER A 166 7.81 -4.87 -0.96
N THR A 167 8.34 -3.73 -1.39
CA THR A 167 8.34 -2.47 -0.65
C THR A 167 8.00 -1.31 -1.57
N LEU A 168 7.41 -0.25 -1.03
CA LEU A 168 7.34 1.05 -1.71
C LEU A 168 8.55 1.88 -1.28
N LEU A 169 9.27 2.40 -2.25
CA LEU A 169 10.44 3.26 -2.04
C LEU A 169 10.15 4.65 -2.62
N VAL A 170 10.46 5.68 -1.85
CA VAL A 170 10.51 7.07 -2.32
C VAL A 170 11.98 7.42 -2.51
N CYS A 171 12.36 7.66 -3.76
CA CYS A 171 13.71 8.08 -4.11
C CYS A 171 13.68 9.56 -4.51
N LEU A 172 14.56 10.36 -3.95
CA LEU A 172 14.77 11.72 -4.43
C LEU A 172 15.57 11.67 -5.73
N PRO A 173 15.28 12.54 -6.71
CA PRO A 173 16.13 12.70 -7.89
C PRO A 173 17.57 13.02 -7.45
N GLN A 174 18.52 12.41 -8.13
CA GLN A 174 19.95 12.74 -7.96
C GLN A 174 20.30 14.02 -8.68
#